data_6bd84799ec68420bef89c14b68d22b0a
#
_entry.id   6bd84799ec68420bef89c14b68d22b0a
#
_cell.length_a   1.000
_cell.length_b   1.000
_cell.length_c   1.000
_cell.angle_alpha   90.00
_cell.angle_beta   90.00
_cell.angle_gamma   90.00
#
_symmetry.space_group_name_H-M   'P 1'
#
loop_
_entity.id
_entity.type
_entity.pdbx_description
1 polymer ?
#
loop_
_entity_poly.entity_id
_entity_poly.type
_entity_poly.pdbx_seq_one_letter_code
_entity_poly.pdbx_strand_id
1 'polypeptide(L)'
;MSEVVTTAPKKRMLSGIQPSGTLTLENQAAWLCIEDTYIDYPVMQTPQSPDYYLKRNFHKEKASHGAIYAREQCDFLTPSDNVTIYGHRMKDGSMFADLSSYTQKNFWESHKTIELSTLQNWYTYEIFAVFQTTASIDK
;
A
#
# COMPACT_ATOMS: atom_id res chain seq x y z
N MET A 1 15.04 -4.20 -0.12
CA MET A 1 14.66 -3.00 -0.88
C MET A 1 13.17 -2.76 -0.73
N SER A 2 12.80 -1.52 -0.57
CA SER A 2 11.40 -1.16 -0.33
C SER A 2 10.79 -0.54 -1.58
N GLU A 3 9.52 -0.84 -1.79
CA GLU A 3 8.72 -0.20 -2.81
C GLU A 3 7.82 0.84 -2.16
N VAL A 4 7.49 1.87 -2.88
CA VAL A 4 6.67 2.95 -2.37
C VAL A 4 5.52 3.19 -3.35
N VAL A 5 4.31 3.25 -2.81
CA VAL A 5 3.14 3.64 -3.59
C VAL A 5 2.69 4.99 -3.08
N THR A 6 2.64 5.96 -3.96
CA THR A 6 2.15 7.29 -3.66
C THR A 6 0.92 7.54 -4.53
N THR A 7 -0.19 7.88 -3.89
CA THR A 7 -1.44 8.06 -4.61
C THR A 7 -1.67 9.52 -4.93
N ALA A 8 -2.23 9.77 -6.08
CA ALA A 8 -2.66 11.10 -6.48
C ALA A 8 -4.12 11.29 -6.11
N PRO A 9 -4.59 12.53 -6.08
CA PRO A 9 -5.94 12.80 -5.59
C PRO A 9 -7.08 12.35 -6.49
N LYS A 10 -6.82 11.70 -7.58
CA LYS A 10 -7.88 11.24 -8.45
C LYS A 10 -8.46 9.95 -7.89
N LYS A 11 -9.46 10.08 -7.07
CA LYS A 11 -10.08 8.95 -6.39
C LYS A 11 -11.58 8.97 -6.59
N ARG A 12 -12.18 7.81 -6.49
CA ARG A 12 -13.63 7.67 -6.50
C ARG A 12 -14.05 6.86 -5.29
N MET A 13 -14.97 7.39 -4.52
CA MET A 13 -15.47 6.73 -3.34
C MET A 13 -16.63 5.83 -3.71
N LEU A 14 -16.58 4.59 -3.26
CA LEU A 14 -17.65 3.61 -3.45
C LEU A 14 -18.14 3.20 -2.07
N SER A 15 -19.35 3.59 -1.75
CA SER A 15 -19.92 3.28 -0.44
C SER A 15 -20.67 1.95 -0.51
N GLY A 16 -20.71 1.26 0.62
CA GLY A 16 -21.52 0.07 0.78
C GLY A 16 -20.92 -1.23 0.35
N ILE A 17 -19.75 -1.21 -0.29
CA ILE A 17 -19.09 -2.44 -0.72
C ILE A 17 -17.72 -2.51 -0.08
N GLN A 18 -17.48 -3.61 0.62
CA GLN A 18 -16.19 -3.84 1.28
C GLN A 18 -15.36 -4.79 0.44
N PRO A 19 -14.09 -4.48 0.24
CA PRO A 19 -13.20 -5.46 -0.38
C PRO A 19 -12.94 -6.62 0.59
N SER A 20 -12.14 -7.59 0.17
CA SER A 20 -11.94 -8.80 0.94
C SER A 20 -11.24 -8.43 2.23
N GLY A 21 -10.83 -7.98 2.92
CA GLY A 21 -10.19 -7.74 4.20
C GLY A 21 -11.06 -6.94 5.15
N THR A 22 -10.89 -7.18 6.41
CA THR A 22 -11.54 -6.42 7.46
C THR A 22 -10.51 -5.70 8.31
N LEU A 23 -10.91 -4.59 8.92
CA LEU A 23 -10.01 -3.80 9.74
C LEU A 23 -10.08 -4.34 11.17
N THR A 24 -9.29 -5.35 11.46
CA THR A 24 -9.31 -6.03 12.75
C THR A 24 -7.98 -6.02 13.51
N LEU A 25 -6.91 -5.63 12.87
CA LEU A 25 -5.59 -5.64 13.50
C LEU A 25 -5.30 -4.33 14.20
N GLU A 26 -4.61 -4.40 15.32
CA GLU A 26 -4.15 -3.20 15.99
C GLU A 26 -3.21 -2.42 15.06
N ASN A 27 -3.34 -1.11 15.03
CA ASN A 27 -2.58 -0.21 14.16
C ASN A 27 -2.91 -0.35 12.68
N GLN A 28 -3.95 -1.07 12.34
CA GLN A 28 -4.37 -1.18 10.95
C GLN A 28 -5.16 0.07 10.57
N ALA A 29 -4.69 0.75 9.54
CA ALA A 29 -5.31 1.99 9.09
C ALA A 29 -6.19 1.78 7.85
N ALA A 30 -5.84 0.79 7.03
CA ALA A 30 -6.53 0.59 5.77
C ALA A 30 -6.25 -0.81 5.24
N TRP A 31 -6.86 -1.15 4.13
CA TRP A 31 -6.58 -2.38 3.39
C TRP A 31 -6.35 -2.01 1.94
N LEU A 32 -5.26 -2.52 1.37
CA LEU A 32 -4.84 -2.20 0.01
C LEU A 32 -4.95 -3.43 -0.88
N CYS A 33 -5.57 -3.26 -2.04
CA CYS A 33 -5.76 -4.36 -2.96
C CYS A 33 -5.55 -3.90 -4.40
N ILE A 34 -4.83 -4.71 -5.17
CA ILE A 34 -4.76 -4.55 -6.62
C ILE A 34 -5.26 -5.85 -7.20
N GLU A 35 -6.37 -5.79 -7.93
CA GLU A 35 -7.04 -6.97 -8.47
C GLU A 35 -6.10 -7.76 -9.37
N ASP A 36 -6.17 -9.08 -9.28
CA ASP A 36 -5.37 -10.02 -10.08
C ASP A 36 -3.87 -9.91 -9.80
N THR A 37 -3.51 -9.48 -8.60
CA THR A 37 -2.12 -9.53 -8.12
C THR A 37 -2.12 -10.11 -6.72
N TYR A 38 -0.92 -10.35 -6.20
CA TYR A 38 -0.78 -10.77 -4.81
C TYR A 38 -0.94 -9.62 -3.82
N ILE A 39 -1.07 -8.38 -4.31
CA ILE A 39 -1.18 -7.22 -3.43
C ILE A 39 -2.61 -7.15 -2.90
N ASP A 40 -2.76 -7.62 -1.67
CA ASP A 40 -4.05 -7.70 -0.96
C ASP A 40 -3.69 -7.78 0.52
N TYR A 41 -3.38 -6.64 1.11
CA TYR A 41 -2.75 -6.56 2.42
C TYR A 41 -3.35 -5.48 3.30
N PRO A 42 -3.32 -5.70 4.62
CA PRO A 42 -3.60 -4.59 5.53
C PRO A 42 -2.49 -3.55 5.45
N VAL A 43 -2.86 -2.29 5.64
CA VAL A 43 -1.91 -1.18 5.70
C VAL A 43 -1.83 -0.73 7.14
N MET A 44 -0.63 -0.81 7.71
CA MET A 44 -0.39 -0.47 9.10
C MET A 44 0.09 0.96 9.21
N GLN A 45 -0.06 1.55 10.38
CA GLN A 45 0.42 2.91 10.62
C GLN A 45 0.72 3.09 12.10
N THR A 46 1.90 3.65 12.40
CA THR A 46 2.31 3.92 13.77
C THR A 46 2.91 5.32 13.82
N PRO A 47 2.08 6.34 14.09
CA PRO A 47 2.56 7.72 14.07
C PRO A 47 3.71 7.99 15.03
N GLN A 48 3.78 7.31 16.17
CA GLN A 48 4.83 7.51 17.14
C GLN A 48 6.11 6.73 16.84
N SER A 49 6.05 5.76 15.93
CA SER A 49 7.20 4.94 15.57
C SER A 49 7.15 4.66 14.07
N PRO A 50 7.53 5.63 13.23
CA PRO A 50 7.28 5.55 11.79
C PRO A 50 7.74 4.28 11.10
N ASP A 51 8.89 3.74 11.49
CA ASP A 51 9.45 2.57 10.83
C ASP A 51 9.20 1.27 11.61
N TYR A 52 8.21 1.29 12.48
CA TYR A 52 7.94 0.13 13.33
C TYR A 52 7.73 -1.14 12.49
N TYR A 53 7.01 -1.04 11.39
CA TYR A 53 6.66 -2.21 10.56
C TYR A 53 7.66 -2.49 9.45
N LEU A 54 8.76 -1.76 9.41
CA LEU A 54 9.77 -2.01 8.38
C LEU A 54 10.32 -3.44 8.45
N LYS A 55 10.49 -3.95 9.67
CA LYS A 55 11.01 -5.30 9.90
C LYS A 55 10.14 -6.08 10.87
N ARG A 56 8.84 -5.82 10.88
CA ARG A 56 7.86 -6.58 11.64
C ARG A 56 6.65 -6.88 10.77
N ASN A 57 6.08 -8.07 10.93
CA ASN A 57 4.85 -8.39 10.23
C ASN A 57 3.67 -7.71 10.93
N PHE A 58 2.46 -7.88 10.39
CA PHE A 58 1.30 -7.20 10.98
C PHE A 58 0.84 -7.82 12.29
N HIS A 59 1.47 -8.89 12.72
CA HIS A 59 1.28 -9.43 14.08
C HIS A 59 2.35 -8.91 15.04
N LYS A 60 3.16 -7.94 14.61
CA LYS A 60 4.23 -7.30 15.39
C LYS A 60 5.41 -8.23 15.66
N GLU A 61 5.50 -9.33 14.97
CA GLU A 61 6.62 -10.25 15.10
C GLU A 61 7.75 -9.83 14.17
N LYS A 62 8.97 -10.06 14.61
CA LYS A 62 10.14 -9.74 13.80
C LYS A 62 10.12 -10.52 12.50
N ALA A 63 10.22 -9.82 11.38
CA ALA A 63 10.19 -10.44 10.07
C ALA A 63 10.90 -9.54 9.08
N SER A 64 11.80 -10.12 8.28
CA SER A 64 12.56 -9.33 7.32
C SER A 64 11.70 -8.75 6.23
N HIS A 65 10.56 -9.39 5.89
CA HIS A 65 9.67 -8.87 4.86
C HIS A 65 8.82 -7.71 5.36
N GLY A 66 8.78 -7.47 6.67
CA GLY A 66 7.99 -6.38 7.21
C GLY A 66 6.51 -6.52 6.95
N ALA A 67 5.82 -5.40 7.01
CA ALA A 67 4.41 -5.29 6.65
C ALA A 67 4.26 -4.10 5.71
N ILE A 68 3.10 -4.00 5.07
CA ILE A 68 2.76 -2.82 4.29
C ILE A 68 2.35 -1.74 5.29
N TYR A 69 2.94 -0.56 5.20
CA TYR A 69 2.63 0.49 6.17
C TYR A 69 2.66 1.86 5.52
N ALA A 70 1.91 2.79 6.10
CA ALA A 70 1.76 4.13 5.58
C ALA A 70 2.70 5.09 6.31
N ARG A 71 3.05 6.17 5.61
CA ARG A 71 3.78 7.26 6.22
C ARG A 71 2.98 7.79 7.42
N GLU A 72 3.68 8.13 8.48
CA GLU A 72 3.06 8.49 9.74
C GLU A 72 2.18 9.74 9.67
N GLN A 73 2.39 10.58 8.66
CA GLN A 73 1.64 11.83 8.52
C GLN A 73 0.37 11.68 7.69
N CYS A 74 0.14 10.50 7.10
CA CYS A 74 -1.04 10.30 6.28
C CYS A 74 -2.29 10.20 7.13
N ASP A 75 -3.38 10.81 6.66
CA ASP A 75 -4.68 10.75 7.31
C ASP A 75 -5.59 9.84 6.49
N PHE A 76 -6.14 8.82 7.12
CA PHE A 76 -7.03 7.88 6.46
C PHE A 76 -8.50 8.11 6.78
N LEU A 77 -8.80 8.91 7.79
CA LEU A 77 -10.19 9.28 8.09
C LEU A 77 -10.69 10.32 7.09
N THR A 78 -9.87 11.34 6.88
CA THR A 78 -10.08 12.30 5.79
C THR A 78 -8.82 12.21 4.95
N PRO A 79 -8.82 11.35 3.91
CA PRO A 79 -7.57 11.04 3.24
C PRO A 79 -6.80 12.27 2.78
N SER A 80 -5.53 12.27 3.10
CA SER A 80 -4.61 13.32 2.66
C SER A 80 -4.58 13.39 1.14
N ASP A 81 -4.20 14.54 0.61
CA ASP A 81 -4.01 14.68 -0.83
C ASP A 81 -2.97 13.71 -1.35
N ASN A 82 -2.00 13.38 -0.51
CA ASN A 82 -0.95 12.45 -0.88
C ASN A 82 -0.82 11.40 0.22
N VAL A 83 -1.07 10.15 -0.12
CA VAL A 83 -0.93 9.02 0.80
C VAL A 83 0.24 8.17 0.33
N THR A 84 1.26 8.05 1.16
CA THR A 84 2.47 7.29 0.84
C THR A 84 2.45 5.98 1.59
N ILE A 85 2.59 4.87 0.88
CA ILE A 85 2.52 3.53 1.44
C ILE A 85 3.79 2.78 1.03
N TYR A 86 4.43 2.14 2.00
CA TYR A 86 5.70 1.43 1.82
C TYR A 86 5.49 -0.08 1.89
N GLY A 87 6.29 -0.80 1.14
CA GLY A 87 6.32 -2.26 1.22
C GLY A 87 7.60 -2.78 0.60
N HIS A 88 8.04 -3.94 1.07
CA HIS A 88 9.22 -4.60 0.52
C HIS A 88 8.87 -5.30 -0.79
N ARG A 89 9.87 -5.46 -1.65
CA ARG A 89 9.75 -6.30 -2.83
C ARG A 89 10.50 -7.60 -2.54
N MET A 90 9.76 -8.69 -2.44
CA MET A 90 10.33 -9.97 -2.05
C MET A 90 10.57 -10.86 -3.25
N LYS A 91 11.62 -11.68 -3.17
CA LYS A 91 11.97 -12.58 -4.27
C LYS A 91 10.91 -13.66 -4.49
N ASP A 92 10.15 -13.99 -3.46
CA ASP A 92 9.10 -15.00 -3.59
C ASP A 92 7.81 -14.45 -4.20
N GLY A 93 7.79 -13.19 -4.62
CA GLY A 93 6.62 -12.58 -5.25
C GLY A 93 5.65 -11.94 -4.28
N SER A 94 5.93 -11.98 -2.99
CA SER A 94 5.02 -11.42 -2.00
C SER A 94 5.27 -9.93 -1.78
N MET A 95 4.46 -9.35 -0.92
CA MET A 95 4.49 -7.95 -0.56
C MET A 95 4.29 -7.08 -1.82
N PHE A 96 5.20 -6.17 -2.12
CA PHE A 96 5.04 -5.28 -3.27
C PHE A 96 5.80 -5.76 -4.52
N ALA A 97 6.15 -7.05 -4.56
CA ALA A 97 6.90 -7.57 -5.70
C ALA A 97 6.17 -7.36 -7.03
N ASP A 98 4.84 -7.47 -7.03
CA ASP A 98 4.07 -7.33 -8.27
C ASP A 98 4.12 -5.93 -8.86
N LEU A 99 4.56 -4.93 -8.10
CA LEU A 99 4.67 -3.58 -8.63
C LEU A 99 5.71 -3.50 -9.75
N SER A 100 6.70 -4.39 -9.76
CA SER A 100 7.70 -4.38 -10.82
C SER A 100 7.11 -4.77 -12.17
N SER A 101 5.99 -5.46 -12.19
CA SER A 101 5.31 -5.82 -13.43
C SER A 101 4.74 -4.61 -14.16
N TYR A 102 4.56 -3.51 -13.46
CA TYR A 102 4.03 -2.30 -14.07
C TYR A 102 5.01 -1.63 -15.04
N THR A 103 6.24 -2.12 -15.14
CA THR A 103 7.14 -1.69 -16.20
C THR A 103 6.70 -2.17 -17.56
N GLN A 104 5.78 -3.14 -17.59
CA GLN A 104 5.19 -3.64 -18.83
C GLN A 104 3.89 -2.87 -19.09
N LYS A 105 3.79 -2.28 -20.27
CA LYS A 105 2.62 -1.47 -20.60
C LYS A 105 1.34 -2.29 -20.58
N ASN A 106 1.38 -3.50 -21.10
CA ASN A 106 0.19 -4.35 -21.13
C ASN A 106 -0.26 -4.75 -19.73
N PHE A 107 0.67 -4.90 -18.80
CA PHE A 107 0.30 -5.18 -17.41
C PHE A 107 -0.45 -3.98 -16.83
N TRP A 108 0.08 -2.78 -17.03
CA TRP A 108 -0.59 -1.57 -16.55
C TRP A 108 -1.98 -1.42 -17.17
N GLU A 109 -2.10 -1.73 -18.46
CA GLU A 109 -3.39 -1.58 -19.13
C GLU A 109 -4.48 -2.48 -18.55
N SER A 110 -4.09 -3.63 -17.99
CA SER A 110 -5.04 -4.54 -17.37
C SER A 110 -5.14 -4.39 -15.85
N HIS A 111 -4.30 -3.52 -15.23
CA HIS A 111 -4.27 -3.36 -13.78
C HIS A 111 -4.16 -1.88 -13.43
N LYS A 112 -5.13 -1.09 -13.90
CA LYS A 112 -5.02 0.38 -13.82
C LYS A 112 -5.40 0.95 -12.47
N THR A 113 -6.06 0.19 -11.62
CA THR A 113 -6.62 0.75 -10.39
C THR A 113 -6.09 0.05 -9.15
N ILE A 114 -6.02 0.83 -8.09
CA ILE A 114 -5.70 0.37 -6.75
C ILE A 114 -6.90 0.65 -5.86
N GLU A 115 -7.30 -0.33 -5.07
CA GLU A 115 -8.40 -0.17 -4.13
C GLU A 115 -7.86 -0.04 -2.72
N LEU A 116 -8.35 0.96 -2.02
CA LEU A 116 -7.95 1.25 -0.65
C LEU A 116 -9.20 1.43 0.18
N SER A 117 -9.38 0.59 1.19
CA SER A 117 -10.53 0.72 2.07
C SER A 117 -10.06 1.12 3.45
N THR A 118 -10.81 2.01 4.06
CA THR A 118 -10.60 2.44 5.44
C THR A 118 -11.77 1.95 6.28
N LEU A 119 -11.80 2.34 7.54
CA LEU A 119 -12.95 2.00 8.40
C LEU A 119 -14.25 2.56 7.87
N GLN A 120 -14.21 3.66 7.14
CA GLN A 120 -15.41 4.38 6.77
C GLN A 120 -15.74 4.33 5.30
N ASN A 121 -14.73 4.19 4.44
CA ASN A 121 -14.93 4.35 3.01
C ASN A 121 -14.04 3.41 2.22
N TRP A 122 -14.44 3.20 0.98
CA TRP A 122 -13.69 2.44 0.00
C TRP A 122 -13.35 3.39 -1.15
N TYR A 123 -12.06 3.47 -1.50
CA TYR A 123 -11.57 4.36 -2.55
C TYR A 123 -10.95 3.58 -3.67
N THR A 124 -11.12 4.05 -4.89
CA THR A 124 -10.43 3.52 -6.06
C THR A 124 -9.51 4.62 -6.60
N TYR A 125 -8.24 4.30 -6.73
CA TYR A 125 -7.26 5.21 -7.29
C TYR A 125 -6.82 4.70 -8.65
N GLU A 126 -6.65 5.62 -9.59
CA GLU A 126 -6.18 5.28 -10.92
C GLU A 126 -4.68 5.49 -11.01
N ILE A 127 -3.96 4.49 -11.52
CA ILE A 127 -2.52 4.56 -11.67
C ILE A 127 -2.20 5.35 -12.93
N PHE A 128 -1.50 6.47 -12.77
CA PHE A 128 -1.15 7.29 -13.93
C PHE A 128 0.35 7.31 -14.20
N ALA A 129 1.17 6.80 -13.30
CA ALA A 129 2.63 6.77 -13.49
C ALA A 129 3.24 5.68 -12.62
N VAL A 130 4.18 4.95 -13.19
CA VAL A 130 4.98 3.98 -12.45
C VAL A 130 6.41 4.11 -12.95
N PHE A 131 7.37 4.14 -12.05
CA PHE A 131 8.77 4.24 -12.45
C PHE A 131 9.63 3.54 -11.41
N GLN A 132 10.84 3.18 -11.84
CA GLN A 132 11.84 2.61 -10.95
C GLN A 132 12.96 3.62 -10.77
N THR A 133 13.50 3.66 -9.57
CA THR A 133 14.60 4.55 -9.26
C THR A 133 15.49 3.89 -8.24
N THR A 134 16.74 4.31 -8.21
CA THR A 134 17.68 3.84 -7.19
C THR A 134 17.53 4.73 -5.97
N ALA A 135 17.36 4.11 -4.81
CA ALA A 135 17.29 4.86 -3.58
C ALA A 135 18.61 5.61 -3.37
N SER A 136 18.48 6.88 -3.06
CA SER A 136 19.66 7.66 -2.71
C SER A 136 20.14 7.20 -1.33
N ILE A 137 21.42 7.06 -1.19
CA ILE A 137 21.99 6.57 0.06
C ILE A 137 22.70 7.64 0.84
N ASP A 138 22.63 8.83 0.39
CA ASP A 138 23.26 9.94 1.07
C ASP A 138 22.29 10.68 1.98
N LYS A 139 21.24 10.04 2.32
CA LYS A 139 20.30 10.62 3.28
C LYS A 139 20.73 10.33 4.67
#